data_2b316240da0d1e633c19cb9bfe63624d
#
_entry.id   2b316240da0d1e633c19cb9bfe63624d
#
_cell.length_a   1.000
_cell.length_b   1.000
_cell.length_c   1.000
_cell.angle_alpha   90.00
_cell.angle_beta   90.00
_cell.angle_gamma   90.00
#
_symmetry.space_group_name_H-M   'P 1'
#
loop_
_entity.id
_entity.type
_entity.pdbx_description
1 polymer ?
#
loop_
_entity_poly.entity_id
_entity_poly.type
_entity_poly.pdbx_seq_one_letter_code
_entity_poly.pdbx_strand_id
1 'polypeptide(L)'
;MIRTRAFRSLAVGLFAACAAMTAAPAAQAGPTGAMSALTAVTGQGTGLVIVSPTSAGKGDFDARVKVNIHDAAPDTTFTVTRAVDAADGLCTSTDFVPVATLTTSAGGAGAVEFERGGRGSGPTVPFDLFLRVLGSDGTVLQSGCMTISGK
;
A
#
# COMPACT_ATOMS: atom_id res chain seq x y z
N MET A 1 48.55 43.97 54.22
CA MET A 1 48.89 43.35 52.92
C MET A 1 49.05 41.88 53.10
N ILE A 2 48.04 41.10 52.84
CA ILE A 2 48.11 39.61 52.90
C ILE A 2 47.35 39.09 51.67
N ARG A 3 48.07 38.46 50.76
CA ARG A 3 47.54 37.82 49.53
C ARG A 3 47.15 36.39 49.85
N THR A 4 45.84 36.08 49.72
CA THR A 4 45.34 34.69 49.79
C THR A 4 45.24 34.11 48.41
N ARG A 5 45.96 33.00 48.16
CA ARG A 5 45.92 32.23 46.92
C ARG A 5 44.77 31.24 47.00
N ALA A 6 43.86 31.26 46.04
CA ALA A 6 42.78 30.29 45.87
C ALA A 6 43.31 29.05 45.11
N PHE A 7 43.14 27.91 45.71
CA PHE A 7 43.37 26.58 45.10
C PHE A 7 42.14 26.22 44.23
N ARG A 8 42.38 26.00 42.97
CA ARG A 8 41.40 25.42 42.04
C ARG A 8 41.56 23.90 42.04
N SER A 9 40.58 23.17 42.59
CA SER A 9 40.50 21.73 42.45
C SER A 9 39.78 21.39 41.13
N LEU A 10 40.46 20.74 40.22
CA LEU A 10 39.88 20.13 39.02
C LEU A 10 39.33 18.76 39.44
N ALA A 11 37.99 18.62 39.41
CA ALA A 11 37.33 17.32 39.50
C ALA A 11 37.13 16.79 38.09
N VAL A 12 37.90 15.76 37.72
CA VAL A 12 37.69 15.00 36.48
C VAL A 12 36.59 13.99 36.74
N GLY A 13 35.39 14.27 36.23
CA GLY A 13 34.27 13.34 36.25
C GLY A 13 34.33 12.38 35.07
N LEU A 14 34.58 11.11 35.39
CA LEU A 14 34.57 10.02 34.42
C LEU A 14 33.11 9.64 34.15
N PHE A 15 32.52 10.07 33.02
CA PHE A 15 31.20 9.62 32.58
C PHE A 15 31.37 8.27 31.90
N ALA A 16 30.95 7.21 32.57
CA ALA A 16 30.75 5.90 31.97
C ALA A 16 29.42 5.94 31.18
N ALA A 17 29.49 6.01 29.85
CA ALA A 17 28.34 5.88 28.97
C ALA A 17 27.94 4.41 28.89
N CYS A 18 26.92 4.00 29.65
CA CYS A 18 26.21 2.73 29.44
C CYS A 18 25.40 2.84 28.14
N ALA A 19 25.89 2.28 27.04
CA ALA A 19 25.13 2.08 25.83
C ALA A 19 24.10 0.97 26.09
N ALA A 20 22.87 1.36 26.43
CA ALA A 20 21.74 0.45 26.44
C ALA A 20 21.41 0.11 24.98
N MET A 21 21.84 -1.06 24.52
CA MET A 21 21.33 -1.63 23.26
C MET A 21 19.88 -2.01 23.47
N THR A 22 18.95 -1.13 23.11
CA THR A 22 17.55 -1.46 22.96
C THR A 22 17.43 -2.35 21.73
N ALA A 23 17.29 -3.65 21.93
CA ALA A 23 16.85 -4.56 20.88
C ALA A 23 15.51 -4.06 20.37
N ALA A 24 15.47 -3.57 19.13
CA ALA A 24 14.20 -3.25 18.47
C ALA A 24 13.37 -4.54 18.43
N PRO A 25 12.07 -4.49 18.82
CA PRO A 25 11.21 -5.64 18.68
C PRO A 25 11.19 -6.02 17.19
N ALA A 26 11.50 -7.29 16.91
CA ALA A 26 11.34 -7.83 15.56
C ALA A 26 9.88 -7.60 15.16
N ALA A 27 9.66 -6.73 14.18
CA ALA A 27 8.35 -6.51 13.60
C ALA A 27 7.87 -7.87 13.09
N GLN A 28 6.82 -8.41 13.70
CA GLN A 28 6.14 -9.58 13.17
C GLN A 28 5.57 -9.15 11.83
N ALA A 29 6.19 -9.64 10.74
CA ALA A 29 5.68 -9.44 9.40
C ALA A 29 4.33 -10.17 9.30
N GLY A 30 3.26 -9.45 9.60
CA GLY A 30 1.92 -9.85 9.21
C GLY A 30 1.81 -9.82 7.68
N PRO A 31 0.73 -10.35 7.08
CA PRO A 31 0.50 -10.19 5.65
C PRO A 31 0.55 -8.69 5.36
N THR A 32 1.55 -8.29 4.59
CA THR A 32 1.76 -6.89 4.26
C THR A 32 0.71 -6.50 3.23
N GLY A 33 -0.26 -5.67 3.65
CA GLY A 33 -1.14 -5.00 2.72
C GLY A 33 -0.33 -4.14 1.75
N ALA A 34 -0.80 -4.02 0.54
CA ALA A 34 -0.24 -3.13 -0.46
C ALA A 34 -1.17 -1.93 -0.67
N MET A 35 -0.58 -0.79 -0.98
CA MET A 35 -1.32 0.44 -1.26
C MET A 35 -0.68 1.14 -2.46
N SER A 36 -1.50 1.64 -3.36
CA SER A 36 -1.04 2.38 -4.53
C SER A 36 -1.98 3.51 -4.89
N ALA A 37 -1.41 4.65 -5.27
CA ALA A 37 -2.19 5.72 -5.87
C ALA A 37 -2.73 5.29 -7.24
N LEU A 38 -3.94 5.75 -7.56
CA LEU A 38 -4.51 5.73 -8.89
C LEU A 38 -4.28 7.09 -9.55
N THR A 39 -3.64 7.09 -10.70
CA THR A 39 -3.38 8.30 -11.48
C THR A 39 -4.06 8.21 -12.84
N ALA A 40 -4.54 9.32 -13.36
CA ALA A 40 -5.16 9.36 -14.67
C ALA A 40 -4.11 9.13 -15.77
N VAL A 41 -4.34 8.14 -16.61
CA VAL A 41 -3.65 7.91 -17.88
C VAL A 41 -4.37 8.68 -18.99
N THR A 42 -5.71 8.66 -18.95
CA THR A 42 -6.59 9.47 -19.80
C THR A 42 -7.73 10.02 -18.97
N GLY A 43 -8.29 11.16 -19.37
CA GLY A 43 -9.37 11.80 -18.64
C GLY A 43 -8.89 12.49 -17.38
N GLN A 44 -9.76 12.51 -16.36
CA GLN A 44 -9.51 13.17 -15.08
C GLN A 44 -9.85 12.27 -13.91
N GLY A 45 -9.24 12.54 -12.76
CA GLY A 45 -9.49 11.83 -11.51
C GLY A 45 -8.20 11.28 -10.91
N THR A 46 -8.27 11.02 -9.65
CA THR A 46 -7.22 10.39 -8.86
C THR A 46 -7.85 9.42 -7.88
N GLY A 47 -7.05 8.62 -7.21
CA GLY A 47 -7.60 7.70 -6.23
C GLY A 47 -6.55 6.91 -5.48
N LEU A 48 -7.03 5.91 -4.75
CA LEU A 48 -6.22 5.03 -3.93
C LEU A 48 -6.77 3.61 -3.98
N VAL A 49 -5.87 2.67 -4.17
CA VAL A 49 -6.14 1.23 -3.99
C VAL A 49 -5.47 0.77 -2.71
N ILE A 50 -6.20 0.03 -1.90
CA ILE A 50 -5.71 -0.63 -0.69
C ILE A 50 -6.04 -2.11 -0.81
N VAL A 51 -5.01 -2.95 -0.73
CA VAL A 51 -5.14 -4.41 -0.70
C VAL A 51 -4.76 -4.89 0.69
N SER A 52 -5.70 -5.49 1.39
CA SER A 52 -5.51 -6.00 2.75
C SER A 52 -5.68 -7.51 2.74
N PRO A 53 -4.60 -8.29 2.77
CA PRO A 53 -4.70 -9.75 2.88
C PRO A 53 -5.43 -10.13 4.17
N THR A 54 -6.46 -10.96 4.07
CA THR A 54 -7.24 -11.48 5.19
C THR A 54 -6.82 -12.88 5.57
N SER A 55 -6.37 -13.68 4.60
CA SER A 55 -5.67 -14.93 4.82
C SER A 55 -4.62 -15.14 3.73
N ALA A 56 -3.51 -15.79 4.08
CA ALA A 56 -2.45 -16.17 3.17
C ALA A 56 -1.88 -17.51 3.64
N GLY A 57 -2.70 -18.57 3.56
CA GLY A 57 -2.29 -19.94 3.78
C GLY A 57 -1.64 -20.54 2.52
N LYS A 58 -1.02 -21.70 2.67
CA LYS A 58 -0.41 -22.41 1.54
C LYS A 58 -1.51 -22.83 0.54
N GLY A 59 -1.62 -22.09 -0.57
CA GLY A 59 -2.61 -22.31 -1.63
C GLY A 59 -3.93 -21.55 -1.48
N ASP A 60 -4.11 -20.77 -0.40
CA ASP A 60 -5.30 -19.97 -0.15
C ASP A 60 -4.89 -18.51 0.06
N PHE A 61 -5.23 -17.65 -0.87
CA PHE A 61 -5.04 -16.22 -0.74
C PHE A 61 -6.41 -15.53 -0.74
N ASP A 62 -6.72 -14.85 0.35
CA ASP A 62 -7.89 -13.99 0.46
C ASP A 62 -7.45 -12.57 0.78
N ALA A 63 -8.04 -11.60 0.11
CA ALA A 63 -7.79 -10.20 0.34
C ALA A 63 -9.07 -9.38 0.22
N ARG A 64 -9.16 -8.36 1.04
CA ARG A 64 -10.10 -7.27 0.89
C ARG A 64 -9.43 -6.16 0.09
N VAL A 65 -10.07 -5.74 -0.99
CA VAL A 65 -9.59 -4.68 -1.86
C VAL A 65 -10.54 -3.51 -1.76
N LYS A 66 -10.01 -2.34 -1.45
CA LYS A 66 -10.76 -1.08 -1.42
C LYS A 66 -10.21 -0.15 -2.49
N VAL A 67 -11.09 0.38 -3.31
CA VAL A 67 -10.78 1.37 -4.35
C VAL A 67 -11.58 2.63 -4.04
N ASN A 68 -10.89 3.75 -3.89
CA ASN A 68 -11.51 5.06 -3.76
C ASN A 68 -11.05 5.91 -4.94
N ILE A 69 -11.97 6.66 -5.55
CA ILE A 69 -11.66 7.65 -6.58
C ILE A 69 -12.27 8.98 -6.22
N HIS A 70 -11.66 10.06 -6.65
CA HIS A 70 -12.12 11.43 -6.48
C HIS A 70 -11.63 12.31 -7.63
N ASP A 71 -12.19 13.50 -7.75
CA ASP A 71 -11.91 14.45 -8.84
C ASP A 71 -12.13 13.85 -10.24
N ALA A 72 -12.99 12.82 -10.33
CA ALA A 72 -13.38 12.18 -11.58
C ALA A 72 -14.66 12.83 -12.14
N ALA A 73 -15.09 12.41 -13.32
CA ALA A 73 -16.34 12.87 -13.89
C ALA A 73 -17.54 12.52 -12.97
N PRO A 74 -18.49 13.44 -12.77
CA PRO A 74 -19.69 13.19 -11.96
C PRO A 74 -20.57 12.09 -12.58
N ASP A 75 -21.32 11.40 -11.73
CA ASP A 75 -22.37 10.42 -12.12
C ASP A 75 -21.90 9.40 -13.17
N THR A 76 -20.59 9.10 -13.16
CA THR A 76 -19.93 8.22 -14.13
C THR A 76 -19.71 6.83 -13.53
N THR A 77 -20.06 5.80 -14.30
CA THR A 77 -19.80 4.40 -13.91
C THR A 77 -18.37 4.00 -14.29
N PHE A 78 -17.66 3.45 -13.34
CA PHE A 78 -16.30 2.95 -13.50
C PHE A 78 -16.26 1.43 -13.28
N THR A 79 -15.52 0.74 -14.14
CA THR A 79 -15.22 -0.69 -14.00
C THR A 79 -13.79 -0.85 -13.48
N VAL A 80 -13.66 -1.48 -12.33
CA VAL A 80 -12.35 -1.86 -11.77
C VAL A 80 -11.90 -3.15 -12.41
N THR A 81 -10.72 -3.14 -13.00
CA THR A 81 -10.08 -4.31 -13.61
C THR A 81 -8.75 -4.58 -12.93
N ARG A 82 -8.31 -5.84 -12.91
CA ARG A 82 -7.01 -6.25 -12.39
C ARG A 82 -6.25 -7.10 -13.39
N ALA A 83 -4.93 -6.96 -13.40
CA ALA A 83 -4.01 -7.94 -13.94
C ALA A 83 -3.12 -8.48 -12.81
N VAL A 84 -2.71 -9.74 -12.94
CA VAL A 84 -1.82 -10.42 -11.99
C VAL A 84 -0.62 -10.92 -12.78
N ASP A 85 0.57 -10.77 -12.20
CA ASP A 85 1.82 -11.14 -12.81
C ASP A 85 2.74 -11.90 -11.83
N ALA A 86 3.82 -12.47 -12.32
CA ALA A 86 4.86 -12.99 -11.46
C ALA A 86 5.47 -11.88 -10.60
N ALA A 87 5.94 -12.22 -9.39
CA ALA A 87 6.48 -11.24 -8.44
C ALA A 87 7.91 -10.80 -8.85
N ASP A 88 8.02 -10.02 -9.90
CA ASP A 88 9.26 -9.42 -10.39
C ASP A 88 9.28 -7.88 -10.28
N GLY A 89 8.19 -7.29 -9.80
CA GLY A 89 8.00 -5.85 -9.63
C GLY A 89 7.70 -5.10 -10.94
N LEU A 90 7.48 -5.79 -12.05
CA LEU A 90 7.36 -5.15 -13.37
C LEU A 90 5.92 -4.93 -13.83
N CYS A 91 4.96 -5.77 -13.41
CA CYS A 91 3.55 -5.68 -13.81
C CYS A 91 3.37 -5.52 -15.33
N THR A 92 3.85 -6.47 -16.09
CA THR A 92 3.86 -6.43 -17.56
C THR A 92 2.62 -7.04 -18.19
N SER A 93 1.80 -7.77 -17.41
CA SER A 93 0.58 -8.42 -17.90
C SER A 93 -0.41 -7.41 -18.45
N THR A 94 -0.98 -7.73 -19.60
CA THR A 94 -2.07 -6.97 -20.24
C THR A 94 -3.43 -7.64 -20.09
N ASP A 95 -3.49 -8.77 -19.39
CA ASP A 95 -4.72 -9.56 -19.17
C ASP A 95 -5.54 -8.97 -18.02
N PHE A 96 -6.29 -7.91 -18.32
CA PHE A 96 -7.13 -7.22 -17.35
C PHE A 96 -8.51 -7.86 -17.24
N VAL A 97 -8.83 -8.39 -16.06
CA VAL A 97 -10.11 -9.02 -15.74
C VAL A 97 -10.97 -8.07 -14.90
N PRO A 98 -12.24 -7.82 -15.27
CA PRO A 98 -13.15 -7.05 -14.45
C PRO A 98 -13.40 -7.70 -13.09
N VAL A 99 -13.41 -6.89 -12.02
CA VAL A 99 -13.55 -7.38 -10.64
C VAL A 99 -14.63 -6.68 -9.83
N ALA A 100 -14.92 -5.42 -10.15
CA ALA A 100 -15.95 -4.64 -9.47
C ALA A 100 -16.40 -3.45 -10.34
N THR A 101 -17.50 -2.81 -9.95
CA THR A 101 -17.95 -1.55 -10.52
C THR A 101 -18.25 -0.55 -9.40
N LEU A 102 -18.10 0.72 -9.69
CA LEU A 102 -18.53 1.81 -8.82
C LEU A 102 -19.10 2.95 -9.67
N THR A 103 -19.92 3.79 -9.06
CA THR A 103 -20.41 5.01 -9.70
C THR A 103 -20.00 6.21 -8.84
N THR A 104 -19.51 7.25 -9.48
CA THR A 104 -19.18 8.50 -8.80
C THR A 104 -20.45 9.29 -8.46
N SER A 105 -20.38 10.01 -7.36
CA SER A 105 -21.39 11.01 -7.00
C SER A 105 -21.35 12.23 -7.93
N ALA A 106 -22.30 13.13 -7.76
CA ALA A 106 -22.29 14.44 -8.42
C ALA A 106 -21.03 15.27 -8.11
N GLY A 107 -20.30 14.95 -7.04
CA GLY A 107 -19.02 15.57 -6.72
C GLY A 107 -17.81 14.84 -7.29
N GLY A 108 -17.99 13.83 -8.15
CA GLY A 108 -16.90 13.10 -8.79
C GLY A 108 -16.14 12.15 -7.87
N ALA A 109 -16.72 11.76 -6.73
CA ALA A 109 -16.14 10.81 -5.79
C ALA A 109 -16.91 9.49 -5.78
N GLY A 110 -16.18 8.37 -5.67
CA GLY A 110 -16.78 7.05 -5.58
C GLY A 110 -15.86 6.06 -4.87
N ALA A 111 -16.45 4.99 -4.35
CA ALA A 111 -15.70 3.94 -3.67
C ALA A 111 -16.36 2.58 -3.89
N VAL A 112 -15.55 1.54 -3.90
CA VAL A 112 -15.99 0.15 -3.86
C VAL A 112 -15.05 -0.67 -3.00
N GLU A 113 -15.61 -1.61 -2.28
CA GLU A 113 -14.88 -2.61 -1.51
C GLU A 113 -15.36 -4.00 -1.94
N PHE A 114 -14.44 -4.91 -2.15
CA PHE A 114 -14.76 -6.29 -2.56
C PHE A 114 -13.71 -7.26 -2.02
N GLU A 115 -14.10 -8.50 -1.88
CA GLU A 115 -13.20 -9.58 -1.47
C GLU A 115 -12.76 -10.39 -2.69
N ARG A 116 -11.52 -10.79 -2.70
CA ARG A 116 -10.92 -11.65 -3.72
C ARG A 116 -10.05 -12.70 -3.06
N GLY A 117 -10.22 -13.89 -3.56
CA GLY A 117 -9.51 -15.06 -3.11
C GLY A 117 -10.36 -16.30 -3.32
N GLY A 118 -9.94 -17.36 -2.73
CA GLY A 118 -10.64 -18.64 -2.75
C GLY A 118 -9.65 -19.82 -2.64
N ARG A 119 -10.14 -20.89 -2.07
CA ARG A 119 -9.34 -22.12 -1.91
C ARG A 119 -8.94 -22.67 -3.27
N GLY A 120 -7.64 -22.80 -3.48
CA GLY A 120 -7.05 -23.45 -4.66
C GLY A 120 -7.21 -22.69 -5.98
N SER A 121 -7.76 -21.46 -6.00
CA SER A 121 -8.00 -20.68 -7.23
C SER A 121 -7.31 -19.33 -7.26
N GLY A 122 -6.66 -18.93 -6.17
CA GLY A 122 -5.92 -17.68 -6.10
C GLY A 122 -4.50 -17.78 -6.66
N PRO A 123 -3.88 -16.66 -6.99
CA PRO A 123 -2.48 -16.64 -7.38
C PRO A 123 -1.61 -17.14 -6.21
N THR A 124 -0.54 -17.87 -6.54
CA THR A 124 0.45 -18.25 -5.53
C THR A 124 1.24 -17.02 -5.10
N VAL A 125 1.27 -16.73 -3.82
CA VAL A 125 2.08 -15.64 -3.28
C VAL A 125 3.58 -16.00 -3.25
N PRO A 126 4.49 -15.05 -3.53
CA PRO A 126 4.22 -13.67 -3.92
C PRO A 126 3.78 -13.53 -5.38
N PHE A 127 3.02 -12.45 -5.67
CA PHE A 127 2.61 -12.08 -7.03
C PHE A 127 2.52 -10.55 -7.13
N ASP A 128 2.59 -10.03 -8.35
CA ASP A 128 2.37 -8.62 -8.64
C ASP A 128 0.92 -8.36 -9.04
N LEU A 129 0.38 -7.28 -8.52
CA LEU A 129 -0.98 -6.84 -8.78
C LEU A 129 -0.96 -5.43 -9.38
N PHE A 130 -1.77 -5.27 -10.42
CA PHE A 130 -1.90 -4.04 -11.15
C PHE A 130 -3.38 -3.77 -11.46
N LEU A 131 -3.87 -2.58 -11.14
CA LEU A 131 -5.26 -2.22 -11.35
C LEU A 131 -5.42 -1.11 -12.38
N ARG A 132 -6.49 -1.23 -13.17
CA ARG A 132 -7.05 -0.15 -13.98
C ARG A 132 -8.52 0.06 -13.62
N VAL A 133 -8.91 1.32 -13.62
CA VAL A 133 -10.28 1.75 -13.40
C VAL A 133 -10.73 2.50 -14.62
N LEU A 134 -11.72 1.91 -15.33
CA LEU A 134 -12.16 2.34 -16.66
C LEU A 134 -13.50 3.03 -16.54
N GLY A 135 -13.56 4.32 -16.81
CA GLY A 135 -14.79 5.11 -16.82
C GLY A 135 -15.58 4.94 -18.12
N SER A 136 -16.91 4.96 -18.01
CA SER A 136 -17.80 4.96 -19.18
C SER A 136 -17.64 6.19 -20.07
N ASP A 137 -17.00 7.23 -19.57
CA ASP A 137 -16.63 8.46 -20.29
C ASP A 137 -15.27 8.38 -21.01
N GLY A 138 -14.59 7.23 -20.96
CA GLY A 138 -13.26 7.02 -21.52
C GLY A 138 -12.09 7.36 -20.58
N THR A 139 -12.38 7.77 -19.36
CA THR A 139 -11.36 7.94 -18.32
C THR A 139 -10.68 6.61 -17.98
N VAL A 140 -9.35 6.62 -17.85
CA VAL A 140 -8.56 5.48 -17.39
C VAL A 140 -7.68 5.94 -16.24
N LEU A 141 -7.93 5.38 -15.04
CA LEU A 141 -7.04 5.53 -13.90
C LEU A 141 -6.22 4.24 -13.74
N GLN A 142 -4.97 4.36 -13.31
CA GLN A 142 -4.05 3.24 -13.22
C GLN A 142 -3.25 3.28 -11.92
N SER A 143 -3.07 2.13 -11.28
CA SER A 143 -2.19 1.98 -10.12
C SER A 143 -0.73 1.81 -10.54
N GLY A 144 0.19 1.98 -9.60
CA GLY A 144 1.51 1.39 -9.70
C GLY A 144 1.47 -0.14 -9.54
N CYS A 145 2.59 -0.78 -9.82
CA CYS A 145 2.79 -2.20 -9.55
C CYS A 145 2.86 -2.44 -8.03
N MET A 146 2.09 -3.41 -7.53
CA MET A 146 2.03 -3.76 -6.12
C MET A 146 2.42 -5.23 -5.94
N THR A 147 3.53 -5.50 -5.30
CA THR A 147 3.89 -6.87 -4.94
C THR A 147 3.13 -7.31 -3.69
N ILE A 148 2.33 -8.35 -3.82
CA ILE A 148 1.56 -8.96 -2.74
C ILE A 148 2.36 -10.17 -2.24
N SER A 149 2.74 -10.14 -0.97
CA SER A 149 3.46 -11.23 -0.33
C SER A 149 2.61 -11.87 0.78
N GLY A 150 2.70 -13.20 0.88
CA GLY A 150 2.15 -13.97 1.99
C GLY A 150 3.13 -14.04 3.18
N LYS A 151 2.63 -14.59 4.29
CA LYS A 151 3.49 -14.98 5.42
C LYS A 151 4.35 -16.16 5.08
#